data_f6954b1117be435bf83e601c89b07c28
#
_entry.id   f6954b1117be435bf83e601c89b07c28
#
_cell.length_a   1.000
_cell.length_b   1.000
_cell.length_c   1.000
_cell.angle_alpha   90.00
_cell.angle_beta   90.00
_cell.angle_gamma   90.00
#
_symmetry.space_group_name_H-M   'P 1'
#
loop_
_entity.id
_entity.type
_entity.pdbx_description
1 polymer ?
#
loop_
_entity_poly.entity_id
_entity_poly.type
_entity_poly.pdbx_seq_one_letter_code
_entity_poly.pdbx_strand_id
1 'polypeptide(L)'
;MQQHEFLIGTVRFNNKTYIENLKWKQRKEYNGCAYGLDKPLSNKIPSGKYIYIIEMNNEINKIMGIGKIKNIIIHSNRSRMYNEDRLNNYIYKSPDFIPRLKIIETQPKGELVLKFLENLLFRGSKHFKRGQGCVILPWNRISTAGNIIKTKNSSYPVKNLKNKCRICGKTKKGHICEALKKNLLLEKFIYNWFANIFNDIPADADNGPHI
;
A
#
# COMPACT_ATOMS: atom_id res chain seq x y z
N MET A 1 -17.42 -12.69 3.23
CA MET A 1 -16.15 -11.95 3.03
C MET A 1 -15.45 -11.87 4.37
N GLN A 2 -14.23 -12.37 4.50
CA GLN A 2 -13.43 -12.17 5.72
C GLN A 2 -13.22 -10.67 5.92
N GLN A 3 -13.63 -10.16 7.07
CA GLN A 3 -13.43 -8.76 7.44
C GLN A 3 -11.98 -8.63 7.91
N HIS A 4 -11.10 -8.14 7.05
CA HIS A 4 -9.70 -7.91 7.43
C HIS A 4 -9.61 -6.85 8.55
N GLU A 5 -8.75 -7.08 9.53
CA GLU A 5 -8.58 -6.17 10.67
C GLU A 5 -8.06 -4.80 10.26
N PHE A 6 -7.32 -4.72 9.16
CA PHE A 6 -6.76 -3.50 8.61
C PHE A 6 -7.01 -3.38 7.10
N LEU A 7 -6.77 -2.21 6.58
CA LEU A 7 -6.79 -1.90 5.15
C LEU A 7 -5.36 -1.62 4.66
N ILE A 8 -5.14 -1.81 3.37
CA ILE A 8 -3.93 -1.32 2.69
C ILE A 8 -4.33 -0.15 1.81
N GLY A 9 -3.63 0.96 1.97
CA GLY A 9 -3.81 2.16 1.16
C GLY A 9 -2.52 2.54 0.44
N THR A 10 -2.62 3.43 -0.52
CA THR A 10 -1.48 4.01 -1.22
C THR A 10 -1.55 5.52 -1.20
N VAL A 11 -0.45 6.18 -0.91
CA VAL A 11 -0.25 7.62 -1.10
C VAL A 11 0.80 7.83 -2.17
N ARG A 12 0.57 8.79 -3.06
CA ARG A 12 1.43 9.05 -4.21
C ARG A 12 2.19 10.35 -4.03
N PHE A 13 3.49 10.26 -4.22
CA PHE A 13 4.39 11.38 -4.28
C PHE A 13 4.95 11.53 -5.71
N ASN A 14 5.20 12.76 -6.12
CA ASN A 14 6.25 13.09 -7.08
C ASN A 14 7.52 13.46 -6.31
N ASN A 15 8.64 13.69 -6.99
CA ASN A 15 9.90 14.05 -6.32
C ASN A 15 9.75 15.31 -5.47
N LYS A 16 9.03 16.33 -5.98
CA LYS A 16 8.81 17.58 -5.26
C LYS A 16 8.08 17.37 -3.94
N THR A 17 6.90 16.73 -3.98
CA THR A 17 6.10 16.49 -2.77
C THR A 17 6.77 15.52 -1.80
N TYR A 18 7.57 14.57 -2.30
CA TYR A 18 8.35 13.67 -1.46
C TYR A 18 9.45 14.44 -0.70
N ILE A 19 10.19 15.32 -1.38
CA ILE A 19 11.21 16.17 -0.75
C ILE A 19 10.57 17.15 0.25
N GLU A 20 9.43 17.74 -0.06
CA GLU A 20 8.69 18.60 0.86
C GLU A 20 8.29 17.85 2.14
N ASN A 21 7.80 16.63 2.01
CA ASN A 21 7.46 15.75 3.14
C ASN A 21 8.68 15.43 4.01
N LEU A 22 9.81 15.05 3.39
CA LEU A 22 11.07 14.78 4.10
C LEU A 22 11.57 16.02 4.85
N LYS A 23 11.59 17.19 4.19
CA LYS A 23 11.99 18.45 4.83
C LYS A 23 11.09 18.84 6.00
N TRP A 24 9.78 18.58 5.87
CA TRP A 24 8.85 18.82 6.96
C TRP A 24 9.14 17.88 8.14
N LYS A 25 9.33 16.57 7.90
CA LYS A 25 9.72 15.60 8.93
C LYS A 25 11.00 16.03 9.65
N GLN A 26 12.03 16.42 8.87
CA GLN A 26 13.31 16.88 9.42
C GLN A 26 13.15 18.12 10.31
N ARG A 27 12.43 19.15 9.85
CA ARG A 27 12.18 20.38 10.64
C ARG A 27 11.36 20.13 11.93
N LYS A 28 10.59 19.05 11.97
CA LYS A 28 9.75 18.67 13.10
C LYS A 28 10.37 17.55 13.94
N GLU A 29 11.59 17.12 13.60
CA GLU A 29 12.26 15.99 14.24
C GLU A 29 11.36 14.76 14.35
N TYR A 30 10.59 14.51 13.24
CA TYR A 30 9.52 13.52 13.23
C TYR A 30 9.91 12.29 12.42
N ASN A 31 10.13 11.17 13.09
CA ASN A 31 10.58 9.90 12.47
C ASN A 31 9.44 9.03 11.91
N GLY A 32 8.18 9.37 12.19
CA GLY A 32 7.01 8.64 11.73
C GLY A 32 6.60 8.93 10.29
N CYS A 33 5.42 8.45 9.90
CA CYS A 33 4.77 8.80 8.65
C CYS A 33 3.82 9.99 8.82
N ALA A 34 3.74 10.84 7.79
CA ALA A 34 2.83 11.97 7.76
C ALA A 34 2.32 12.19 6.33
N TYR A 35 1.00 12.32 6.17
CA TYR A 35 0.34 12.45 4.89
C TYR A 35 -0.64 13.61 4.92
N GLY A 36 -0.43 14.57 4.04
CA GLY A 36 -1.37 15.64 3.80
C GLY A 36 -2.16 15.36 2.52
N LEU A 37 -3.46 15.51 2.58
CA LEU A 37 -4.40 15.18 1.51
C LEU A 37 -5.32 16.36 1.20
N ASP A 38 -5.73 16.49 -0.06
CA ASP A 38 -6.74 17.47 -0.50
C ASP A 38 -8.16 17.10 -0.10
N LYS A 39 -8.41 15.80 0.08
CA LYS A 39 -9.70 15.24 0.53
C LYS A 39 -9.47 14.27 1.68
N PRO A 40 -10.42 14.12 2.60
CA PRO A 40 -10.29 13.16 3.68
C PRO A 40 -10.32 11.72 3.15
N LEU A 41 -9.88 10.79 3.96
CA LEU A 41 -10.13 9.38 3.71
C LEU A 41 -11.64 9.14 3.58
N SER A 42 -12.01 8.13 2.78
CA SER A 42 -13.42 7.83 2.54
C SER A 42 -14.19 7.63 3.84
N ASN A 43 -15.37 8.23 3.95
CA ASN A 43 -16.30 8.06 5.06
C ASN A 43 -16.82 6.60 5.23
N LYS A 44 -16.60 5.75 4.20
CA LYS A 44 -16.84 4.30 4.28
C LYS A 44 -15.81 3.57 5.14
N ILE A 45 -14.70 4.21 5.49
CA ILE A 45 -13.69 3.66 6.37
C ILE A 45 -14.03 4.12 7.79
N PRO A 46 -14.31 3.20 8.73
CA PRO A 46 -14.65 3.57 10.10
C PRO A 46 -13.54 4.44 10.73
N SER A 47 -13.95 5.41 11.57
CA SER A 47 -12.99 6.18 12.38
C SER A 47 -12.17 5.24 13.24
N GLY A 48 -10.88 5.53 13.40
CA GLY A 48 -9.94 4.70 14.17
C GLY A 48 -9.49 3.42 13.48
N LYS A 49 -10.03 3.06 12.30
CA LYS A 49 -9.56 1.89 11.54
C LYS A 49 -8.10 2.06 11.13
N TYR A 50 -7.30 1.02 11.34
CA TYR A 50 -5.91 0.99 10.89
C TYR A 50 -5.80 0.82 9.38
N ILE A 51 -4.88 1.56 8.78
CA ILE A 51 -4.56 1.53 7.36
C ILE A 51 -3.05 1.52 7.21
N TYR A 52 -2.53 0.51 6.54
CA TYR A 52 -1.13 0.46 6.12
C TYR A 52 -0.99 1.25 4.82
N ILE A 53 -0.17 2.28 4.82
CA ILE A 53 0.00 3.18 3.68
C ILE A 53 1.30 2.87 2.97
N ILE A 54 1.20 2.43 1.72
CA ILE A 54 2.33 2.27 0.82
C ILE A 54 2.67 3.63 0.22
N GLU A 55 3.84 4.17 0.53
CA GLU A 55 4.35 5.41 -0.04
C GLU A 55 4.89 5.17 -1.46
N MET A 56 4.17 5.65 -2.47
CA MET A 56 4.54 5.50 -3.88
C MET A 56 5.22 6.76 -4.40
N ASN A 57 6.45 6.66 -4.91
CA ASN A 57 7.03 7.71 -5.74
C ASN A 57 6.78 7.38 -7.22
N ASN A 58 5.90 8.15 -7.86
CA ASN A 58 5.41 7.89 -9.21
C ASN A 58 6.42 8.23 -10.32
N GLU A 59 7.42 9.05 -10.04
CA GLU A 59 8.43 9.44 -11.04
C GLU A 59 9.48 8.35 -11.21
N ILE A 60 9.93 7.79 -10.09
CA ILE A 60 10.95 6.71 -10.10
C ILE A 60 10.34 5.30 -10.05
N ASN A 61 8.99 5.19 -9.94
CA ASN A 61 8.26 3.92 -9.84
C ASN A 61 8.76 3.02 -8.69
N LYS A 62 8.98 3.62 -7.52
CA LYS A 62 9.46 2.95 -6.31
C LYS A 62 8.53 3.16 -5.13
N ILE A 63 8.46 2.14 -4.28
CA ILE A 63 7.91 2.25 -2.95
C ILE A 63 9.00 2.82 -2.04
N MET A 64 8.69 3.91 -1.34
CA MET A 64 9.64 4.64 -0.50
C MET A 64 9.61 4.15 0.95
N GLY A 65 8.49 3.64 1.41
CA GLY A 65 8.29 3.11 2.74
C GLY A 65 6.85 2.65 2.96
N ILE A 66 6.58 2.18 4.18
CA ILE A 66 5.24 1.79 4.62
C ILE A 66 4.98 2.45 5.96
N GLY A 67 3.89 3.22 6.05
CA GLY A 67 3.37 3.77 7.28
C GLY A 67 2.13 3.02 7.76
N LYS A 68 1.79 3.13 9.04
CA LYS A 68 0.54 2.60 9.61
C LYS A 68 -0.18 3.73 10.31
N ILE A 69 -1.31 4.17 9.78
CA ILE A 69 -2.11 5.26 10.34
C ILE A 69 -3.45 4.76 10.86
N LYS A 70 -4.06 5.54 11.74
CA LYS A 70 -5.49 5.43 12.03
C LYS A 70 -6.27 6.41 11.15
N ASN A 71 -7.53 6.06 10.78
CA ASN A 71 -8.44 7.01 10.14
C ASN A 71 -8.92 8.06 11.17
N ILE A 72 -8.00 8.93 11.58
CA ILE A 72 -8.23 10.07 12.48
C ILE A 72 -7.52 11.28 11.89
N ILE A 73 -8.27 12.33 11.58
CA ILE A 73 -7.71 13.57 11.06
C ILE A 73 -7.06 14.33 12.21
N ILE A 74 -5.83 14.75 12.00
CA ILE A 74 -5.13 15.64 12.93
C ILE A 74 -5.30 17.06 12.40
N HIS A 75 -6.19 17.83 13.03
CA HIS A 75 -6.36 19.23 12.72
C HIS A 75 -5.13 20.01 13.23
N SER A 76 -4.26 20.39 12.31
CA SER A 76 -3.09 21.20 12.62
C SER A 76 -3.15 22.51 11.84
N ASN A 77 -3.72 23.53 12.45
CA ASN A 77 -3.78 24.90 11.88
C ASN A 77 -2.39 25.55 11.69
N ARG A 78 -1.29 24.87 12.03
CA ARG A 78 0.06 25.47 12.07
C ARG A 78 1.15 24.70 11.34
N SER A 79 0.83 23.64 10.61
CA SER A 79 1.88 22.78 10.03
C SER A 79 1.72 22.61 8.54
N ARG A 80 2.17 23.62 7.78
CA ARG A 80 2.25 23.52 6.33
C ARG A 80 3.34 22.51 5.94
N MET A 81 2.90 21.36 5.43
CA MET A 81 3.78 20.27 4.99
C MET A 81 4.20 20.46 3.53
N TYR A 82 3.24 20.84 2.68
CA TYR A 82 3.43 21.02 1.25
C TYR A 82 3.24 22.47 0.85
N ASN A 83 3.94 22.91 -0.21
CA ASN A 83 3.74 24.24 -0.78
C ASN A 83 2.36 24.39 -1.42
N GLU A 84 1.77 23.31 -1.89
CA GLU A 84 0.42 23.28 -2.44
C GLU A 84 -0.60 23.19 -1.28
N ASP A 85 -1.33 24.30 -1.06
CA ASP A 85 -2.19 24.49 0.12
C ASP A 85 -3.24 23.38 0.28
N ARG A 86 -3.88 22.97 -0.83
CA ARG A 86 -4.90 21.90 -0.79
C ARG A 86 -4.39 20.58 -0.22
N LEU A 87 -3.10 20.27 -0.35
CA LEU A 87 -2.51 19.05 0.20
C LEU A 87 -2.30 19.14 1.73
N ASN A 88 -2.60 20.27 2.36
CA ASN A 88 -2.53 20.45 3.80
C ASN A 88 -3.89 20.46 4.48
N ASN A 89 -5.00 20.20 3.74
CA ASN A 89 -6.36 20.27 4.27
C ASN A 89 -6.63 19.16 5.30
N TYR A 90 -6.14 17.96 5.03
CA TYR A 90 -6.38 16.78 5.87
C TYR A 90 -5.05 16.10 6.17
N ILE A 91 -4.62 16.14 7.43
CA ILE A 91 -3.33 15.59 7.85
C ILE A 91 -3.57 14.31 8.65
N TYR A 92 -2.88 13.24 8.24
CA TYR A 92 -2.81 11.97 8.95
C TYR A 92 -1.35 11.69 9.28
N LYS A 93 -1.06 11.33 10.53
CA LYS A 93 0.30 10.99 10.96
C LYS A 93 0.30 9.89 12.01
N SER A 94 1.41 9.16 12.07
CA SER A 94 1.63 8.10 13.05
C SER A 94 3.14 7.92 13.26
N PRO A 95 3.62 7.53 14.44
CA PRO A 95 5.00 7.16 14.64
C PRO A 95 5.39 5.90 13.85
N ASP A 96 4.43 5.05 13.52
CA ASP A 96 4.65 3.78 12.83
C ASP A 96 5.04 4.00 11.36
N PHE A 97 6.33 3.92 11.06
CA PHE A 97 6.89 4.08 9.72
C PHE A 97 8.14 3.22 9.53
N ILE A 98 8.21 2.52 8.40
CA ILE A 98 9.37 1.75 8.01
C ILE A 98 9.83 2.22 6.62
N PRO A 99 11.02 2.83 6.50
CA PRO A 99 11.56 3.22 5.20
C PRO A 99 11.96 1.99 4.38
N ARG A 100 11.98 2.15 3.06
CA ARG A 100 12.30 1.07 2.09
C ARG A 100 13.52 0.24 2.46
N LEU A 101 14.63 0.88 2.79
CA LEU A 101 15.88 0.17 3.12
C LEU A 101 15.69 -0.74 4.33
N LYS A 102 15.09 -0.23 5.39
CA LYS A 102 14.81 -1.02 6.59
C LYS A 102 13.88 -2.20 6.30
N ILE A 103 12.90 -2.05 5.40
CA ILE A 103 12.05 -3.17 4.96
C ILE A 103 12.89 -4.27 4.31
N ILE A 104 13.85 -3.91 3.44
CA ILE A 104 14.71 -4.87 2.74
C ILE A 104 15.63 -5.59 3.73
N GLU A 105 16.16 -4.87 4.70
CA GLU A 105 17.14 -5.38 5.67
C GLU A 105 16.50 -6.25 6.77
N THR A 106 15.33 -5.85 7.27
CA THR A 106 14.76 -6.45 8.48
C THR A 106 13.59 -7.39 8.23
N GLN A 107 12.85 -7.20 7.11
CA GLN A 107 11.64 -7.98 6.90
C GLN A 107 11.88 -9.25 6.08
N PRO A 108 11.37 -10.41 6.53
CA PRO A 108 11.45 -11.64 5.76
C PRO A 108 10.89 -11.45 4.34
N LYS A 109 11.70 -11.72 3.32
CA LYS A 109 11.35 -11.52 1.90
C LYS A 109 10.96 -10.08 1.54
N GLY A 110 11.41 -9.08 2.31
CA GLY A 110 11.05 -7.67 2.14
C GLY A 110 11.28 -7.17 0.71
N GLU A 111 12.45 -7.42 0.12
CA GLU A 111 12.74 -7.05 -1.26
C GLU A 111 11.78 -7.70 -2.27
N LEU A 112 11.46 -8.98 -2.08
CA LEU A 112 10.55 -9.72 -2.96
C LEU A 112 9.13 -9.16 -2.88
N VAL A 113 8.65 -8.87 -1.67
CA VAL A 113 7.33 -8.25 -1.46
C VAL A 113 7.27 -6.86 -2.07
N LEU A 114 8.30 -6.04 -1.87
CA LEU A 114 8.37 -4.71 -2.50
C LEU A 114 8.36 -4.81 -4.03
N LYS A 115 9.15 -5.69 -4.64
CA LYS A 115 9.14 -5.93 -6.10
C LYS A 115 7.76 -6.39 -6.60
N PHE A 116 7.09 -7.28 -5.87
CA PHE A 116 5.73 -7.72 -6.19
C PHE A 116 4.74 -6.53 -6.15
N LEU A 117 4.74 -5.76 -5.08
CA LEU A 117 3.88 -4.58 -4.92
C LEU A 117 4.20 -3.51 -5.98
N GLU A 118 5.46 -3.25 -6.28
CA GLU A 118 5.85 -2.32 -7.35
C GLU A 118 5.31 -2.73 -8.71
N ASN A 119 5.37 -4.02 -9.04
CA ASN A 119 4.77 -4.53 -10.27
C ASN A 119 3.25 -4.34 -10.31
N LEU A 120 2.56 -4.57 -9.18
CA LEU A 120 1.12 -4.37 -9.05
C LEU A 120 0.72 -2.90 -9.16
N LEU A 121 1.47 -2.01 -8.52
CA LEU A 121 1.10 -0.61 -8.34
C LEU A 121 1.51 0.27 -9.51
N PHE A 122 2.66 0.00 -10.14
CA PHE A 122 3.21 0.89 -11.17
C PHE A 122 3.06 0.38 -12.59
N ARG A 123 2.77 -0.93 -12.81
CA ARG A 123 2.75 -1.55 -14.13
C ARG A 123 1.36 -1.99 -14.58
N GLY A 124 1.22 -2.17 -15.91
CA GLY A 124 -0.02 -2.64 -16.53
C GLY A 124 -1.09 -1.55 -16.67
N SER A 125 -2.20 -1.89 -17.34
CA SER A 125 -3.29 -0.95 -17.63
C SER A 125 -4.10 -0.53 -16.41
N LYS A 126 -4.03 -1.32 -15.33
CA LYS A 126 -4.77 -1.10 -14.07
C LYS A 126 -3.83 -0.68 -12.92
N HIS A 127 -2.74 0.01 -13.24
CA HIS A 127 -1.81 0.54 -12.24
C HIS A 127 -2.46 1.60 -11.33
N PHE A 128 -1.83 1.89 -10.20
CA PHE A 128 -2.33 2.85 -9.19
C PHE A 128 -1.68 4.23 -9.29
N LYS A 129 -0.91 4.52 -10.31
CA LYS A 129 -0.26 5.84 -10.52
C LYS A 129 -1.26 6.97 -10.70
N ARG A 130 -2.43 6.67 -11.28
CA ARG A 130 -3.50 7.64 -11.50
C ARG A 130 -4.45 7.62 -10.30
N GLY A 131 -4.66 8.75 -9.71
CA GLY A 131 -5.54 8.91 -8.56
C GLY A 131 -5.07 10.06 -7.68
N GLN A 132 -5.96 10.59 -6.89
CA GLN A 132 -5.68 11.67 -5.94
C GLN A 132 -5.81 11.15 -4.52
N GLY A 133 -5.10 11.78 -3.59
CA GLY A 133 -5.16 11.47 -2.19
C GLY A 133 -4.71 10.03 -1.85
N CYS A 134 -5.32 9.45 -0.83
CA CYS A 134 -5.10 8.08 -0.42
C CYS A 134 -6.13 7.16 -1.09
N VAL A 135 -5.66 6.12 -1.76
CA VAL A 135 -6.51 5.11 -2.42
C VAL A 135 -6.33 3.76 -1.75
N ILE A 136 -7.43 3.17 -1.32
CA ILE A 136 -7.42 1.82 -0.74
C ILE A 136 -7.19 0.79 -1.84
N LEU A 137 -6.22 -0.09 -1.61
CA LEU A 137 -5.89 -1.21 -2.46
C LEU A 137 -6.85 -2.37 -2.18
N PRO A 138 -7.73 -2.74 -3.13
CA PRO A 138 -8.64 -3.85 -2.92
C PRO A 138 -7.88 -5.19 -2.83
N TRP A 139 -8.20 -6.02 -1.85
CA TRP A 139 -7.55 -7.31 -1.64
C TRP A 139 -7.63 -8.24 -2.87
N ASN A 140 -8.71 -8.20 -3.61
CA ASN A 140 -8.85 -8.98 -4.85
C ASN A 140 -7.81 -8.59 -5.93
N ARG A 141 -7.22 -7.41 -5.85
CA ARG A 141 -6.13 -7.01 -6.75
C ARG A 141 -4.83 -7.72 -6.39
N ILE A 142 -4.57 -7.95 -5.12
CA ILE A 142 -3.42 -8.73 -4.64
C ILE A 142 -3.58 -10.18 -5.06
N SER A 143 -4.74 -10.78 -4.79
CA SER A 143 -5.01 -12.18 -5.13
C SER A 143 -4.98 -12.46 -6.64
N THR A 144 -5.41 -11.52 -7.47
CA THR A 144 -5.39 -11.69 -8.94
C THR A 144 -4.05 -11.35 -9.59
N ALA A 145 -3.16 -10.61 -8.91
CA ALA A 145 -1.87 -10.20 -9.45
C ALA A 145 -0.96 -11.40 -9.78
N GLY A 146 -1.05 -12.49 -9.02
CA GLY A 146 -0.31 -13.72 -9.29
C GLY A 146 -0.63 -14.35 -10.66
N ASN A 147 -1.79 -14.04 -11.25
CA ASN A 147 -2.19 -14.55 -12.59
C ASN A 147 -1.63 -13.68 -13.73
N ILE A 148 -1.38 -12.39 -13.49
CA ILE A 148 -0.88 -11.45 -14.51
C ILE A 148 0.53 -11.81 -14.95
N ILE A 149 1.32 -12.45 -14.09
CA ILE A 149 2.71 -12.84 -14.38
C ILE A 149 2.75 -13.99 -15.41
N LYS A 150 1.71 -14.80 -15.51
CA LYS A 150 1.64 -15.97 -16.40
C LYS A 150 1.01 -15.74 -17.78
N THR A 151 0.30 -14.61 -17.98
CA THR A 151 -0.53 -14.41 -19.19
C THR A 151 0.15 -13.65 -20.33
N LYS A 152 1.45 -13.40 -20.28
CA LYS A 152 2.16 -12.76 -21.40
C LYS A 152 2.25 -13.60 -22.68
N ASN A 153 1.82 -14.87 -22.64
CA ASN A 153 1.89 -15.78 -23.80
C ASN A 153 0.55 -16.35 -24.28
N SER A 154 -0.59 -15.76 -23.94
CA SER A 154 -1.89 -16.28 -24.40
C SER A 154 -2.72 -15.18 -25.04
N SER A 155 -2.60 -15.09 -26.35
CA SER A 155 -3.46 -14.32 -27.24
C SER A 155 -4.71 -15.14 -27.59
N TYR A 156 -5.72 -15.19 -26.73
CA TYR A 156 -7.04 -15.72 -27.08
C TYR A 156 -8.14 -14.73 -26.69
N PRO A 157 -9.02 -14.36 -27.65
CA PRO A 157 -10.19 -13.54 -27.38
C PRO A 157 -11.22 -14.35 -26.61
N VAL A 158 -11.56 -13.94 -25.42
CA VAL A 158 -12.54 -14.60 -24.54
C VAL A 158 -13.96 -14.20 -24.98
N LYS A 159 -14.56 -14.94 -25.91
CA LYS A 159 -16.01 -14.88 -26.18
C LYS A 159 -16.73 -16.03 -25.46
N ASN A 160 -17.79 -15.66 -24.68
CA ASN A 160 -18.76 -16.56 -24.01
C ASN A 160 -18.26 -17.55 -22.95
N LEU A 161 -18.14 -17.07 -21.71
CA LEU A 161 -17.69 -17.86 -20.55
C LEU A 161 -18.78 -18.09 -19.46
N LYS A 162 -20.06 -18.24 -19.82
CA LYS A 162 -21.10 -18.48 -18.79
C LYS A 162 -20.82 -19.71 -17.92
N ASN A 163 -20.20 -20.76 -18.46
CA ASN A 163 -19.93 -22.02 -17.75
C ASN A 163 -18.45 -22.34 -17.54
N LYS A 164 -17.54 -21.39 -17.77
CA LYS A 164 -16.09 -21.59 -17.59
C LYS A 164 -15.54 -20.76 -16.44
N CYS A 165 -14.53 -21.28 -15.77
CA CYS A 165 -13.77 -20.57 -14.75
C CYS A 165 -13.09 -19.35 -15.40
N ARG A 166 -13.35 -18.15 -14.89
CA ARG A 166 -12.76 -16.91 -15.43
C ARG A 166 -11.22 -16.83 -15.26
N ILE A 167 -10.65 -17.70 -14.43
CA ILE A 167 -9.22 -17.68 -14.12
C ILE A 167 -8.44 -18.66 -15.00
N CYS A 168 -8.91 -19.90 -15.16
CA CYS A 168 -8.18 -20.94 -15.88
C CYS A 168 -8.92 -21.48 -17.14
N GLY A 169 -10.12 -20.99 -17.44
CA GLY A 169 -10.90 -21.39 -18.62
C GLY A 169 -11.58 -22.77 -18.56
N LYS A 170 -11.33 -23.58 -17.51
CA LYS A 170 -11.94 -24.92 -17.36
C LYS A 170 -13.42 -24.83 -17.00
N THR A 171 -14.21 -25.87 -17.32
CA THR A 171 -15.65 -25.95 -17.00
C THR A 171 -15.88 -25.84 -15.50
N LYS A 172 -16.90 -25.08 -15.07
CA LYS A 172 -17.17 -24.82 -13.63
C LYS A 172 -17.68 -26.04 -12.86
N LYS A 173 -18.38 -26.99 -13.51
CA LYS A 173 -18.99 -28.15 -12.84
C LYS A 173 -17.89 -29.02 -12.22
N GLY A 174 -17.85 -29.10 -10.89
CA GLY A 174 -16.87 -29.89 -10.12
C GLY A 174 -15.42 -29.37 -10.15
N HIS A 175 -15.17 -28.19 -10.74
CA HIS A 175 -13.81 -27.69 -10.92
C HIS A 175 -13.33 -26.89 -9.71
N ILE A 176 -12.29 -27.36 -9.06
CA ILE A 176 -11.49 -26.61 -8.05
C ILE A 176 -10.31 -25.97 -8.78
N CYS A 177 -10.31 -24.62 -8.86
CA CYS A 177 -9.29 -23.89 -9.60
C CYS A 177 -7.98 -23.80 -8.81
N GLU A 178 -6.94 -24.49 -9.28
CA GLU A 178 -5.58 -24.41 -8.71
C GLU A 178 -5.04 -22.98 -8.66
N ALA A 179 -5.36 -22.17 -9.69
CA ALA A 179 -4.97 -20.76 -9.70
C ALA A 179 -5.69 -19.97 -8.60
N LEU A 180 -6.95 -20.30 -8.27
CA LEU A 180 -7.68 -19.68 -7.15
C LEU A 180 -7.03 -20.04 -5.80
N LYS A 181 -6.65 -21.31 -5.59
CA LYS A 181 -5.94 -21.73 -4.38
C LYS A 181 -4.62 -20.96 -4.21
N LYS A 182 -3.82 -20.83 -5.29
CA LYS A 182 -2.57 -20.06 -5.29
C LYS A 182 -2.81 -18.57 -5.00
N ASN A 183 -3.89 -17.99 -5.51
CA ASN A 183 -4.26 -16.61 -5.25
C ASN A 183 -4.64 -16.38 -3.79
N LEU A 184 -5.38 -17.28 -3.17
CA LEU A 184 -5.73 -17.23 -1.75
C LEU A 184 -4.49 -17.36 -0.86
N LEU A 185 -3.55 -18.23 -1.23
CA LEU A 185 -2.27 -18.37 -0.52
C LEU A 185 -1.43 -17.08 -0.61
N LEU A 186 -1.39 -16.45 -1.79
CA LEU A 186 -0.69 -15.17 -1.96
C LEU A 186 -1.33 -14.06 -1.14
N GLU A 187 -2.67 -13.95 -1.17
CA GLU A 187 -3.40 -12.98 -0.37
C GLU A 187 -3.13 -13.16 1.12
N LYS A 188 -3.20 -14.41 1.62
CA LYS A 188 -2.89 -14.75 3.01
C LYS A 188 -1.43 -14.43 3.37
N PHE A 189 -0.49 -14.72 2.47
CA PHE A 189 0.92 -14.39 2.68
C PHE A 189 1.13 -12.88 2.81
N ILE A 190 0.59 -12.07 1.88
CA ILE A 190 0.71 -10.62 1.92
C ILE A 190 -0.01 -10.04 3.15
N TYR A 191 -1.20 -10.57 3.51
CA TYR A 191 -1.90 -10.16 4.71
C TYR A 191 -1.04 -10.38 5.96
N ASN A 192 -0.50 -11.58 6.15
CA ASN A 192 0.34 -11.91 7.30
C ASN A 192 1.62 -11.06 7.32
N TRP A 193 2.21 -10.81 6.15
CA TRP A 193 3.39 -9.97 6.05
C TRP A 193 3.11 -8.55 6.53
N PHE A 194 1.99 -7.93 6.11
CA PHE A 194 1.59 -6.61 6.61
C PHE A 194 1.21 -6.65 8.10
N ALA A 195 0.54 -7.70 8.57
CA ALA A 195 0.16 -7.82 9.98
C ALA A 195 1.39 -7.81 10.91
N ASN A 196 2.52 -8.36 10.44
CA ASN A 196 3.73 -8.52 11.24
C ASN A 196 4.81 -7.43 10.97
N ILE A 197 4.66 -6.63 9.91
CA ILE A 197 5.72 -5.70 9.46
C ILE A 197 6.19 -4.71 10.54
N PHE A 198 5.36 -4.40 11.54
CA PHE A 198 5.70 -3.53 12.66
C PHE A 198 5.97 -4.28 13.97
N ASN A 199 5.81 -5.61 14.01
CA ASN A 199 6.00 -6.39 15.23
C ASN A 199 7.46 -6.75 15.47
N ASP A 200 8.28 -6.82 14.40
CA ASP A 200 9.68 -7.25 14.45
C ASP A 200 10.67 -6.07 14.59
N ILE A 201 10.17 -4.87 14.87
CA ILE A 201 11.03 -3.71 15.12
C ILE A 201 11.31 -3.68 16.63
N PRO A 202 12.57 -3.92 17.07
CA PRO A 202 12.94 -3.74 18.47
C PRO A 202 12.57 -2.32 18.93
N ALA A 203 11.97 -2.22 20.12
CA ALA A 203 11.59 -0.95 20.73
C ALA A 203 12.80 -0.04 21.04
N ASP A 204 14.02 -0.51 20.84
CA ASP A 204 15.26 0.08 21.35
C ASP A 204 15.94 1.07 20.37
N ALA A 205 15.26 1.48 19.29
CA ALA A 205 15.84 2.46 18.36
C ALA A 205 15.56 3.93 18.74
N ASP A 206 14.99 4.21 19.92
CA ASP A 206 14.57 5.57 20.33
C ASP A 206 15.41 6.15 21.49
N ASN A 207 16.61 5.63 21.74
CA ASN A 207 17.56 6.24 22.66
C ASN A 207 18.67 6.98 21.89
N GLY A 208 18.28 8.04 21.18
CA GLY A 208 19.23 9.09 20.82
C GLY A 208 19.54 9.92 22.07
N PRO A 209 20.80 10.35 22.29
CA PRO A 209 21.20 11.03 23.51
C PRO A 209 20.43 12.35 23.67
N HIS A 210 19.75 12.47 24.80
CA HIS A 210 19.32 13.75 25.32
C HIS A 210 20.59 14.55 25.67
N ILE A 211 20.94 15.51 24.83
CA ILE A 211 21.83 16.64 25.17
C ILE A 211 21.12 17.92 24.71
#